data_487b22fd48fb7c8ea00229e02b9d58e5
#
_entry.id   487b22fd48fb7c8ea00229e02b9d58e5
#
_cell.length_a   1.000
_cell.length_b   1.000
_cell.length_c   1.000
_cell.angle_alpha   90.00
_cell.angle_beta   90.00
_cell.angle_gamma   90.00
#
_symmetry.space_group_name_H-M   'P 1'
#
loop_
_entity.id
_entity.type
_entity.pdbx_description
1 polymer ?
#
loop_
_entity_poly.entity_id
_entity_poly.type
_entity_poly.pdbx_seq_one_letter_code
_entity_poly.pdbx_strand_id
1 'polypeptide(L)'
;MLHILGSAAALKATLLSFGPWTPLVYFLLQTAQVVIAPIPGGVTTVIGGALFGWYKGFLLSGSAAMLGSFLAFGLGRKLGRPFVMRFRDRKWVARLEALEEDKLDRFLFFLFLCPGFPDDFICLASGVTKITFRRFVWICTIGRLPGFFLIALIGAGIMKNDPVQLAL
;
A
#
# COMPACT_ATOMS: atom_id res chain seq x y z
N MET A 1 -7.35 -16.73 10.50
CA MET A 1 -8.44 -15.89 10.03
C MET A 1 -9.07 -15.06 11.15
N LEU A 2 -9.46 -15.64 12.28
CA LEU A 2 -10.00 -14.91 13.46
C LEU A 2 -9.06 -13.82 14.04
N HIS A 3 -7.75 -14.05 14.04
CA HIS A 3 -6.75 -13.08 14.53
C HIS A 3 -6.66 -11.82 13.66
N ILE A 4 -6.83 -11.93 12.35
CA ILE A 4 -6.79 -10.81 11.41
C ILE A 4 -8.06 -9.95 11.54
N LEU A 5 -9.22 -10.59 11.71
CA LEU A 5 -10.49 -9.89 11.93
C LEU A 5 -10.52 -9.15 13.27
N GLY A 6 -9.96 -9.77 14.33
CA GLY A 6 -9.83 -9.12 15.64
C GLY A 6 -8.91 -7.89 15.60
N SER A 7 -7.79 -7.98 14.87
CA SER A 7 -6.87 -6.85 14.71
C SER A 7 -7.45 -5.72 13.85
N ALA A 8 -8.24 -6.05 12.83
CA ALA A 8 -8.91 -5.06 11.98
C ALA A 8 -10.01 -4.31 12.74
N ALA A 9 -10.81 -5.02 13.54
CA ALA A 9 -11.84 -4.41 14.39
C ALA A 9 -11.23 -3.49 15.47
N ALA A 10 -10.15 -3.94 16.12
CA ALA A 10 -9.42 -3.13 17.09
C ALA A 10 -8.81 -1.87 16.44
N LEU A 11 -8.22 -2.00 15.25
CA LEU A 11 -7.66 -0.87 14.51
C LEU A 11 -8.76 0.12 14.10
N LYS A 12 -9.92 -0.38 13.63
CA LYS A 12 -11.08 0.46 13.32
C LYS A 12 -11.56 1.25 14.56
N ALA A 13 -11.73 0.58 15.71
CA ALA A 13 -12.15 1.22 16.95
C ALA A 13 -11.14 2.28 17.41
N THR A 14 -9.85 1.98 17.34
CA THR A 14 -8.79 2.94 17.67
C THR A 14 -8.80 4.14 16.74
N LEU A 15 -8.98 3.95 15.44
CA LEU A 15 -9.06 5.06 14.49
C LEU A 15 -10.27 5.96 14.77
N LEU A 16 -11.43 5.39 15.08
CA LEU A 16 -12.64 6.14 15.40
C LEU A 16 -12.51 6.95 16.71
N SER A 17 -11.68 6.52 17.65
CA SER A 17 -11.45 7.28 18.90
C SER A 17 -10.79 8.64 18.68
N PHE A 18 -10.16 8.88 17.51
CA PHE A 18 -9.57 10.17 17.15
C PHE A 18 -10.59 11.19 16.62
N GLY A 19 -11.88 10.84 16.52
CA GLY A 19 -12.95 11.75 16.11
C GLY A 19 -12.68 12.44 14.76
N PRO A 20 -12.68 13.78 14.67
CA PRO A 20 -12.48 14.51 13.42
C PRO A 20 -11.10 14.27 12.79
N TRP A 21 -10.10 13.85 13.57
CA TRP A 21 -8.74 13.59 13.10
C TRP A 21 -8.54 12.20 12.47
N THR A 22 -9.57 11.34 12.53
CA THR A 22 -9.54 9.98 11.97
C THR A 22 -8.97 9.91 10.55
N PRO A 23 -9.37 10.76 9.58
CA PRO A 23 -8.83 10.70 8.23
C PRO A 23 -7.33 10.98 8.17
N LEU A 24 -6.85 11.95 8.97
CA LEU A 24 -5.44 12.31 9.00
C LEU A 24 -4.60 11.19 9.65
N VAL A 25 -5.05 10.66 10.78
CA VAL A 25 -4.38 9.55 11.47
C VAL A 25 -4.34 8.32 10.57
N TYR A 26 -5.43 8.01 9.89
CA TYR A 26 -5.49 6.93 8.91
C TYR A 26 -4.49 7.14 7.76
N PHE A 27 -4.44 8.34 7.19
CA PHE A 27 -3.51 8.69 6.11
C PHE A 27 -2.05 8.50 6.53
N LEU A 28 -1.68 8.98 7.71
CA LEU A 28 -0.32 8.83 8.25
C LEU A 28 0.01 7.36 8.52
N LEU A 29 -0.92 6.60 9.10
CA LEU A 29 -0.76 5.17 9.33
C LEU A 29 -0.56 4.41 8.02
N GLN A 30 -1.41 4.68 7.02
CA GLN A 30 -1.34 4.07 5.70
C GLN A 30 -0.03 4.40 4.98
N THR A 31 0.47 5.63 5.12
CA THR A 31 1.77 6.04 4.56
C THR A 31 2.92 5.35 5.29
N ALA A 32 2.89 5.33 6.62
CA ALA A 32 3.94 4.75 7.44
C ALA A 32 4.07 3.24 7.23
N GLN A 33 2.96 2.52 7.10
CA GLN A 33 3.01 1.07 6.89
C GLN A 33 3.71 0.70 5.57
N VAL A 34 3.52 1.44 4.48
CA VAL A 34 4.22 1.20 3.20
C VAL A 34 5.74 1.32 3.36
N VAL A 35 6.18 2.21 4.24
CA VAL A 35 7.62 2.49 4.46
C VAL A 35 8.25 1.51 5.46
N ILE A 36 7.53 1.20 6.55
CA ILE A 36 8.11 0.51 7.73
C ILE A 36 7.77 -0.98 7.75
N ALA A 37 6.82 -1.41 7.02
CA ALA A 37 6.01 -2.53 7.22
C ALA A 37 6.15 -3.84 7.20
N PRO A 38 5.66 -4.76 7.91
CA PRO A 38 5.10 -5.98 7.32
C PRO A 38 3.55 -6.10 7.40
N ILE A 39 2.82 -5.02 7.51
CA ILE A 39 1.36 -5.10 7.52
C ILE A 39 0.87 -5.13 6.06
N PRO A 40 0.10 -6.16 5.63
CA PRO A 40 -0.43 -6.20 4.28
C PRO A 40 -1.30 -4.96 4.00
N GLY A 41 -0.90 -4.12 3.04
CA GLY A 41 -1.58 -2.88 2.69
C GLY A 41 -3.05 -3.06 2.30
N GLY A 42 -3.43 -4.26 1.85
CA GLY A 42 -4.81 -4.60 1.56
C GLY A 42 -5.74 -4.53 2.78
N VAL A 43 -5.27 -4.94 3.96
CA VAL A 43 -6.09 -4.93 5.20
C VAL A 43 -6.46 -3.51 5.60
N THR A 44 -5.49 -2.60 5.60
CA THR A 44 -5.74 -1.19 5.94
C THR A 44 -6.58 -0.49 4.90
N THR A 45 -6.44 -0.82 3.61
CA THR A 45 -7.29 -0.29 2.54
C THR A 45 -8.74 -0.75 2.68
N VAL A 46 -8.98 -2.01 3.06
CA VAL A 46 -10.34 -2.51 3.40
C VAL A 46 -10.93 -1.69 4.55
N ILE A 47 -10.15 -1.43 5.60
CA ILE A 47 -10.60 -0.61 6.75
C ILE A 47 -10.91 0.83 6.28
N GLY A 48 -10.10 1.40 5.40
CA GLY A 48 -10.34 2.71 4.80
C GLY A 48 -11.66 2.78 4.02
N GLY A 49 -11.93 1.76 3.20
CA GLY A 49 -13.21 1.62 2.51
C GLY A 49 -14.40 1.47 3.47
N ALA A 50 -14.20 0.71 4.54
CA ALA A 50 -15.20 0.49 5.58
C ALA A 50 -15.46 1.74 6.45
N LEU A 51 -14.48 2.60 6.69
CA LEU A 51 -14.60 3.80 7.52
C LEU A 51 -15.14 5.01 6.73
N PHE A 52 -14.66 5.20 5.52
CA PHE A 52 -14.89 6.43 4.74
C PHE A 52 -15.76 6.21 3.50
N GLY A 53 -16.22 4.97 3.27
CA GLY A 53 -16.90 4.58 2.04
C GLY A 53 -15.93 4.39 0.87
N TRP A 54 -16.45 3.89 -0.24
CA TRP A 54 -15.62 3.49 -1.38
C TRP A 54 -14.82 4.66 -1.99
N TYR A 55 -15.45 5.83 -2.15
CA TYR A 55 -14.85 6.97 -2.83
C TYR A 55 -13.77 7.65 -1.97
N LYS A 56 -14.14 8.09 -0.76
CA LYS A 56 -13.20 8.74 0.17
C LYS A 56 -12.13 7.75 0.63
N GLY A 57 -12.51 6.49 0.89
CA GLY A 57 -11.58 5.42 1.25
C GLY A 57 -10.57 5.15 0.14
N PHE A 58 -11.00 5.08 -1.12
CA PHE A 58 -10.11 4.95 -2.27
C PHE A 58 -9.14 6.13 -2.39
N LEU A 59 -9.63 7.37 -2.33
CA LEU A 59 -8.78 8.56 -2.44
C LEU A 59 -7.77 8.63 -1.30
N LEU A 60 -8.22 8.42 -0.06
CA LEU A 60 -7.34 8.48 1.11
C LEU A 60 -6.29 7.36 1.09
N SER A 61 -6.73 6.12 0.89
CA SER A 61 -5.82 4.96 0.85
C SER A 61 -4.85 5.05 -0.33
N GLY A 62 -5.36 5.39 -1.52
CA GLY A 62 -4.56 5.51 -2.72
C GLY A 62 -3.49 6.60 -2.61
N SER A 63 -3.88 7.82 -2.19
CA SER A 63 -2.93 8.93 -2.04
C SER A 63 -1.90 8.67 -0.94
N ALA A 64 -2.31 8.10 0.21
CA ALA A 64 -1.39 7.73 1.29
C ALA A 64 -0.41 6.64 0.86
N ALA A 65 -0.89 5.60 0.17
CA ALA A 65 -0.05 4.53 -0.34
C ALA A 65 0.91 5.01 -1.42
N MET A 66 0.48 5.94 -2.30
CA MET A 66 1.38 6.55 -3.29
C MET A 66 2.49 7.34 -2.59
N LEU A 67 2.16 8.17 -1.62
CA LEU A 67 3.15 8.92 -0.84
C LEU A 67 4.14 7.96 -0.15
N GLY A 68 3.63 6.92 0.51
CA GLY A 68 4.44 5.88 1.14
C GLY A 68 5.36 5.17 0.14
N SER A 69 4.86 4.85 -1.05
CA SER A 69 5.63 4.22 -2.12
C SER A 69 6.78 5.10 -2.63
N PHE A 70 6.52 6.41 -2.77
CA PHE A 70 7.55 7.36 -3.19
C PHE A 70 8.62 7.55 -2.12
N LEU A 71 8.22 7.57 -0.85
CA LEU A 71 9.16 7.61 0.28
C LEU A 71 9.97 6.31 0.36
N ALA A 72 9.34 5.15 0.22
CA ALA A 72 10.02 3.85 0.19
C ALA A 72 11.03 3.77 -0.95
N PHE A 73 10.65 4.19 -2.16
CA PHE A 73 11.57 4.27 -3.29
C PHE A 73 12.76 5.19 -2.99
N GLY A 74 12.50 6.39 -2.46
CA GLY A 74 13.56 7.35 -2.07
C GLY A 74 14.50 6.78 -1.01
N LEU A 75 13.97 6.08 -0.01
CA LEU A 75 14.77 5.39 1.01
C LEU A 75 15.62 4.29 0.39
N GLY A 76 15.04 3.45 -0.48
CA GLY A 76 15.80 2.43 -1.21
C GLY A 76 16.94 3.04 -2.02
N ARG A 77 16.68 4.16 -2.70
CA ARG A 77 17.68 4.90 -3.48
C ARG A 77 18.79 5.49 -2.61
N LYS A 78 18.43 6.07 -1.46
CA LYS A 78 19.37 6.76 -0.55
C LYS A 78 20.18 5.78 0.29
N LEU A 79 19.54 4.75 0.85
CA LEU A 79 20.17 3.77 1.75
C LEU A 79 20.83 2.60 1.00
N GLY A 80 20.43 2.37 -0.24
CA GLY A 80 21.06 1.41 -1.13
C GLY A 80 20.83 -0.06 -0.79
N ARG A 81 21.59 -0.91 -1.48
CA ARG A 81 21.52 -2.38 -1.36
C ARG A 81 21.57 -2.94 0.06
N PRO A 82 22.48 -2.49 0.95
CA PRO A 82 22.60 -3.07 2.29
C PRO A 82 21.31 -2.97 3.10
N PHE A 83 20.58 -1.87 2.92
CA PHE A 83 19.31 -1.65 3.61
C PHE A 83 18.18 -2.52 3.03
N VAL A 84 18.05 -2.56 1.71
CA VAL A 84 17.02 -3.35 1.01
C VAL A 84 17.18 -4.84 1.29
N MET A 85 18.43 -5.32 1.35
CA MET A 85 18.74 -6.73 1.64
C MET A 85 18.40 -7.18 3.07
N ARG A 86 18.11 -6.28 4.00
CA ARG A 86 17.58 -6.62 5.33
C ARG A 86 16.17 -7.20 5.28
N PHE A 87 15.41 -6.85 4.25
CA PHE A 87 13.99 -7.21 4.13
C PHE A 87 13.75 -8.38 3.18
N ARG A 88 14.72 -8.72 2.30
CA ARG A 88 14.56 -9.81 1.33
C ARG A 88 15.90 -10.39 0.87
N ASP A 89 15.83 -11.61 0.31
CA ASP A 89 17.00 -12.35 -0.19
C ASP A 89 17.80 -11.58 -1.25
N ARG A 90 19.12 -11.66 -1.11
CA ARG A 90 20.12 -11.11 -2.05
C ARG A 90 19.84 -11.47 -3.50
N LYS A 91 19.40 -12.72 -3.73
CA LYS A 91 19.15 -13.25 -5.08
C LYS A 91 17.99 -12.54 -5.78
N TRP A 92 16.97 -12.14 -5.04
CA TRP A 92 15.79 -11.48 -5.59
C TRP A 92 16.10 -10.03 -5.99
N VAL A 93 16.81 -9.29 -5.14
CA VAL A 93 17.27 -7.93 -5.45
C VAL A 93 18.21 -7.93 -6.64
N ALA A 94 19.17 -8.85 -6.69
CA ALA A 94 20.11 -9.00 -7.80
C ALA A 94 19.39 -9.30 -9.13
N ARG A 95 18.32 -10.10 -9.12
CA ARG A 95 17.52 -10.37 -10.31
C ARG A 95 16.82 -9.12 -10.84
N LEU A 96 16.27 -8.29 -9.95
CA LEU A 96 15.65 -7.01 -10.34
C LEU A 96 16.67 -6.06 -10.99
N GLU A 97 17.86 -5.96 -10.41
CA GLU A 97 18.92 -5.09 -10.93
C GLU A 97 19.51 -5.57 -12.25
N ALA A 98 19.45 -6.87 -12.51
CA ALA A 98 19.94 -7.48 -13.75
C ALA A 98 18.96 -7.30 -14.94
N LEU A 99 17.72 -6.88 -14.68
CA LEU A 99 16.75 -6.63 -15.75
C LEU A 99 17.11 -5.38 -16.54
N GLU A 100 16.98 -5.49 -17.87
CA GLU A 100 17.01 -4.34 -18.77
C GLU A 100 15.84 -3.39 -18.46
N GLU A 101 16.00 -2.09 -18.75
CA GLU A 101 15.02 -1.07 -18.36
C GLU A 101 13.60 -1.40 -18.82
N ASP A 102 13.40 -1.77 -20.08
CA ASP A 102 12.07 -2.07 -20.63
C ASP A 102 11.45 -3.34 -20.04
N LYS A 103 12.26 -4.33 -19.70
CA LYS A 103 11.81 -5.55 -19.01
C LYS A 103 11.46 -5.26 -17.56
N LEU A 104 12.26 -4.40 -16.91
CA LEU A 104 12.03 -3.96 -15.53
C LEU A 104 10.71 -3.19 -15.42
N ASP A 105 10.45 -2.24 -16.31
CA ASP A 105 9.23 -1.43 -16.32
C ASP A 105 7.98 -2.32 -16.45
N ARG A 106 7.98 -3.24 -17.42
CA ARG A 106 6.88 -4.21 -17.61
C ARG A 106 6.71 -5.13 -16.39
N PHE A 107 7.81 -5.65 -15.86
CA PHE A 107 7.79 -6.53 -14.71
C PHE A 107 7.22 -5.83 -13.48
N LEU A 108 7.65 -4.60 -13.18
CA LEU A 108 7.13 -3.80 -12.08
C LEU A 108 5.64 -3.48 -12.27
N PHE A 109 5.23 -3.13 -13.49
CA PHE A 109 3.82 -2.86 -13.79
C PHE A 109 2.92 -4.06 -13.47
N PHE A 110 3.29 -5.25 -13.94
CA PHE A 110 2.54 -6.48 -13.66
C PHE A 110 2.54 -6.83 -12.17
N LEU A 111 3.64 -6.62 -11.47
CA LEU A 111 3.71 -6.86 -10.03
C LEU A 111 2.77 -5.93 -9.25
N PHE A 112 2.70 -4.65 -9.62
CA PHE A 112 1.79 -3.70 -8.98
C PHE A 112 0.33 -3.93 -9.37
N LEU A 113 0.07 -4.52 -10.53
CA LEU A 113 -1.29 -4.84 -10.97
C LEU A 113 -1.83 -6.09 -10.25
N CYS A 114 -0.98 -7.03 -9.86
CA CYS A 114 -1.38 -8.27 -9.20
C CYS A 114 -1.63 -8.03 -7.70
N PRO A 115 -2.90 -8.07 -7.21
CA PRO A 115 -3.18 -7.94 -5.79
C PRO A 115 -2.64 -9.16 -5.03
N GLY A 116 -1.98 -8.92 -3.89
CA GLY A 116 -1.47 -9.98 -3.01
C GLY A 116 0.05 -10.17 -3.04
N PHE A 117 0.77 -9.49 -3.90
CA PHE A 117 2.23 -9.41 -3.80
C PHE A 117 2.65 -8.38 -2.72
N PRO A 118 3.80 -8.57 -2.06
CA PRO A 118 4.37 -7.57 -1.14
C PRO A 118 4.92 -6.37 -1.93
N ASP A 119 4.00 -5.64 -2.55
CA ASP A 119 4.25 -4.53 -3.46
C ASP A 119 4.94 -3.35 -2.77
N ASP A 120 4.77 -3.20 -1.48
CA ASP A 120 5.47 -2.18 -0.68
C ASP A 120 6.98 -2.42 -0.63
N PHE A 121 7.40 -3.70 -0.50
CA PHE A 121 8.80 -4.06 -0.62
C PHE A 121 9.35 -3.80 -2.04
N ILE A 122 8.53 -4.00 -3.07
CA ILE A 122 8.91 -3.72 -4.46
C ILE A 122 9.22 -2.23 -4.66
N CYS A 123 8.47 -1.33 -4.01
CA CYS A 123 8.76 0.10 -4.03
C CYS A 123 10.16 0.40 -3.48
N LEU A 124 10.49 -0.18 -2.32
CA LEU A 124 11.81 -0.06 -1.71
C LEU A 124 12.92 -0.64 -2.61
N ALA A 125 12.71 -1.84 -3.15
CA ALA A 125 13.66 -2.53 -4.02
C ALA A 125 13.86 -1.82 -5.36
N SER A 126 12.82 -1.20 -5.91
CA SER A 126 12.93 -0.39 -7.14
C SER A 126 13.88 0.79 -6.97
N GLY A 127 14.03 1.29 -5.74
CA GLY A 127 14.98 2.36 -5.42
C GLY A 127 16.44 2.02 -5.72
N VAL A 128 16.86 0.75 -5.62
CA VAL A 128 18.23 0.33 -5.93
C VAL A 128 18.45 -0.04 -7.40
N THR A 129 17.38 -0.12 -8.20
CA THR A 129 17.46 -0.39 -9.64
C THR A 129 17.79 0.86 -10.45
N LYS A 130 17.96 0.71 -11.77
CA LYS A 130 18.25 1.81 -12.70
C LYS A 130 17.03 2.66 -13.06
N ILE A 131 15.81 2.26 -12.63
CA ILE A 131 14.58 2.98 -12.97
C ILE A 131 14.63 4.43 -12.47
N THR A 132 14.21 5.37 -13.31
CA THR A 132 14.09 6.77 -12.91
C THR A 132 12.86 6.99 -12.02
N PHE A 133 12.92 7.98 -11.11
CA PHE A 133 11.78 8.29 -10.23
C PHE A 133 10.50 8.58 -11.00
N ARG A 134 10.58 9.32 -12.13
CA ARG A 134 9.40 9.63 -12.95
C ARG A 134 8.75 8.36 -13.53
N ARG A 135 9.53 7.42 -14.07
CA ARG A 135 9.02 6.15 -14.60
C ARG A 135 8.39 5.33 -13.47
N PHE A 136 9.06 5.23 -12.32
CA PHE A 136 8.53 4.55 -11.14
C PHE A 136 7.19 5.11 -10.70
N VAL A 137 7.05 6.45 -10.60
CA VAL A 137 5.79 7.13 -10.23
C VAL A 137 4.66 6.70 -11.15
N TRP A 138 4.85 6.75 -12.47
CA TRP A 138 3.81 6.37 -13.44
C TRP A 138 3.43 4.89 -13.33
N ILE A 139 4.41 4.01 -13.31
CA ILE A 139 4.20 2.56 -13.25
C ILE A 139 3.51 2.17 -11.93
N CYS A 140 3.98 2.69 -10.81
CA CYS A 140 3.42 2.43 -9.50
C CYS A 140 1.98 2.94 -9.38
N THR A 141 1.72 4.17 -9.84
CA THR A 141 0.39 4.78 -9.76
C THR A 141 -0.61 4.03 -10.62
N ILE A 142 -0.32 3.82 -11.90
CA ILE A 142 -1.24 3.16 -12.83
C ILE A 142 -1.44 1.69 -12.45
N GLY A 143 -0.38 1.00 -12.03
CA GLY A 143 -0.46 -0.41 -11.66
C GLY A 143 -1.27 -0.65 -10.38
N ARG A 144 -1.18 0.22 -9.38
CA ARG A 144 -1.84 0.05 -8.08
C ARG A 144 -3.27 0.58 -8.01
N LEU A 145 -3.61 1.60 -8.80
CA LEU A 145 -4.93 2.23 -8.76
C LEU A 145 -6.10 1.24 -8.90
N PRO A 146 -6.10 0.29 -9.87
CA PRO A 146 -7.19 -0.67 -10.01
C PRO A 146 -7.35 -1.55 -8.77
N GLY A 147 -6.24 -2.01 -8.18
CA GLY A 147 -6.23 -2.82 -6.95
C GLY A 147 -6.81 -2.06 -5.76
N PHE A 148 -6.37 -0.82 -5.52
CA PHE A 148 -6.90 0.01 -4.44
C PHE A 148 -8.40 0.31 -4.61
N PHE A 149 -8.84 0.55 -5.85
CA PHE A 149 -10.25 0.78 -6.14
C PHE A 149 -11.10 -0.44 -5.79
N LEU A 150 -10.71 -1.64 -6.23
CA LEU A 150 -11.42 -2.88 -5.93
C LEU A 150 -11.45 -3.17 -4.42
N ILE A 151 -10.33 -3.00 -3.73
CA ILE A 151 -10.23 -3.24 -2.29
C ILE A 151 -11.08 -2.24 -1.49
N ALA A 152 -11.12 -0.97 -1.91
CA ALA A 152 -11.97 0.04 -1.28
C ALA A 152 -13.47 -0.25 -1.49
N LEU A 153 -13.86 -0.76 -2.66
CA LEU A 153 -15.23 -1.22 -2.93
C LEU A 153 -15.61 -2.39 -2.03
N ILE A 154 -14.72 -3.38 -1.88
CA ILE A 154 -14.93 -4.52 -0.98
C ILE A 154 -15.11 -4.03 0.47
N GLY A 155 -14.25 -3.13 0.93
CA GLY A 155 -14.35 -2.55 2.27
C GLY A 155 -15.66 -1.84 2.51
N ALA A 156 -16.11 -1.03 1.57
CA ALA A 156 -17.40 -0.33 1.65
C ALA A 156 -18.61 -1.27 1.55
N GLY A 157 -18.48 -2.38 0.80
CA GLY A 157 -19.54 -3.40 0.68
C GLY A 157 -19.76 -4.18 1.98
N ILE A 158 -18.69 -4.46 2.72
CA ILE A 158 -18.76 -5.11 4.04
C ILE A 158 -19.54 -4.23 5.03
N MET A 159 -19.44 -2.92 4.95
CA MET A 159 -20.14 -1.99 5.84
C MET A 159 -21.63 -1.80 5.49
N LYS A 160 -22.04 -1.96 4.22
CA LYS A 160 -23.45 -1.85 3.84
C LYS A 160 -24.35 -2.89 4.50
N ASN A 161 -23.78 -3.98 4.98
CA ASN A 161 -24.48 -5.04 5.72
C ASN A 161 -24.38 -4.88 7.25
N ASP A 162 -23.80 -3.78 7.75
CA ASP A 162 -23.63 -3.53 9.18
C ASP A 162 -24.82 -2.68 9.69
N PRO A 163 -25.70 -3.21 10.57
CA PRO A 163 -26.91 -2.51 11.05
C PRO A 163 -26.61 -1.21 11.79
N VAL A 164 -25.35 -0.98 12.19
CA VAL A 164 -24.91 0.22 12.91
C VAL A 164 -24.89 1.48 12.01
N GLN A 165 -24.78 1.35 10.68
CA GLN A 165 -24.80 2.49 9.76
C GLN A 165 -26.19 2.95 9.32
N LEU A 166 -27.25 2.21 9.66
CA LEU A 166 -28.63 2.64 9.45
C LEU A 166 -29.12 3.60 10.54
N ALA A 167 -28.31 3.85 11.57
CA ALA A 167 -28.63 4.68 12.73
C ALA A 167 -27.85 6.03 12.80
N LEU A 168 -27.05 6.36 11.78
CA LEU A 168 -26.33 7.63 11.61
C LEU A 168 -26.66 8.31 10.29
#